data_2990a9897557c2bdbcb7476290a7935c
#
_entry.id   2990a9897557c2bdbcb7476290a7935c
#
_cell.length_a   1.000
_cell.length_b   1.000
_cell.length_c   1.000
_cell.angle_alpha   90.00
_cell.angle_beta   90.00
_cell.angle_gamma   90.00
#
_symmetry.space_group_name_H-M   'P 1'
#
loop_
_entity.id
_entity.type
_entity.pdbx_description
1 polymer ?
#
loop_
_entity_poly.entity_id
_entity_poly.type
_entity_poly.pdbx_seq_one_letter_code
_entity_poly.pdbx_strand_id
1 'polypeptide(L)'
;MLAVFQAWAYGVILYLIYLLLIWLWKEKIDTVLVGLFFGTLTAAQFIANKLVDYGIGVAPAGTVIFMTNVAVLDAMAIFYGRQFAMRAVRLGFFFQAAVAFAAWAAAQLPPPAWFAERAAVVDSVIAPSARIALASLAAYLISSTVDVYIVTKWPRLHILARVYSSSLISQVVDTAVFISLAFGPEAQIILGQILVKWAQIPLEALLIYGVRRYVSTLRTK
;
A
#
# COMPACT_ATOMS: atom_id res chain seq x y z
N MET A 1 15.16 4.66 -16.36
CA MET A 1 15.62 3.31 -15.93
C MET A 1 16.25 3.29 -14.54
N LEU A 2 17.16 4.21 -14.19
CA LEU A 2 17.80 4.23 -12.87
C LEU A 2 16.77 4.28 -11.71
N ALA A 3 15.73 5.09 -11.82
CA ALA A 3 14.72 5.23 -10.78
C ALA A 3 13.87 3.96 -10.53
N VAL A 4 13.61 3.13 -11.56
CA VAL A 4 12.96 1.82 -11.38
C VAL A 4 13.84 0.87 -10.59
N PHE A 5 15.14 0.81 -10.90
CA PHE A 5 16.07 -0.03 -10.14
C PHE A 5 16.22 0.43 -8.68
N GLN A 6 16.23 1.76 -8.45
CA GLN A 6 16.21 2.30 -7.09
C GLN A 6 14.92 1.91 -6.34
N ALA A 7 13.76 2.02 -7.00
CA ALA A 7 12.48 1.60 -6.43
C ALA A 7 12.47 0.10 -6.09
N TRP A 8 13.03 -0.74 -6.95
CA TRP A 8 13.22 -2.17 -6.67
C TRP A 8 14.13 -2.41 -5.47
N ALA A 9 15.28 -1.73 -5.40
CA ALA A 9 16.19 -1.84 -4.26
C ALA A 9 15.51 -1.45 -2.95
N TYR A 10 14.74 -0.34 -2.94
CA TYR A 10 13.97 0.08 -1.77
C TYR A 10 12.87 -0.91 -1.41
N GLY A 11 12.16 -1.46 -2.39
CA GLY A 11 11.17 -2.51 -2.17
C GLY A 11 11.78 -3.76 -1.53
N VAL A 12 12.92 -4.23 -2.04
CA VAL A 12 13.65 -5.38 -1.47
C VAL A 12 14.08 -5.10 -0.01
N ILE A 13 14.64 -3.90 0.26
CA ILE A 13 15.05 -3.53 1.62
C ILE A 13 13.83 -3.54 2.56
N LEU A 14 12.70 -2.99 2.15
CA LEU A 14 11.48 -3.00 2.95
C LEU A 14 11.00 -4.43 3.24
N TYR A 15 10.98 -5.32 2.24
CA TYR A 15 10.61 -6.72 2.45
C TYR A 15 11.58 -7.44 3.39
N LEU A 16 12.89 -7.18 3.31
CA LEU A 16 13.85 -7.73 4.26
C LEU A 16 13.60 -7.25 5.68
N ILE A 17 13.27 -5.96 5.87
CA ILE A 17 12.88 -5.41 7.18
C ILE A 17 11.61 -6.11 7.70
N TYR A 18 10.60 -6.31 6.84
CA TYR A 18 9.35 -6.99 7.24
C TYR A 18 9.61 -8.45 7.63
N LEU A 19 10.45 -9.16 6.88
CA LEU A 19 10.84 -10.53 7.22
C LEU A 19 11.63 -10.61 8.52
N LEU A 20 12.47 -9.62 8.79
CA LEU A 20 13.18 -9.51 10.08
C LEU A 20 12.19 -9.29 11.23
N LEU A 21 11.23 -8.38 11.09
CA LEU A 21 10.18 -8.17 12.09
C LEU A 21 9.34 -9.43 12.32
N ILE A 22 8.94 -10.12 11.26
CA ILE A 22 8.22 -11.40 11.34
C ILE A 22 9.08 -12.48 12.05
N TRP A 23 10.38 -12.51 11.80
CA TRP A 23 11.29 -13.44 12.47
C TRP A 23 11.44 -13.14 13.97
N LEU A 24 11.57 -11.86 14.32
CA LEU A 24 11.70 -11.44 15.73
C LEU A 24 10.44 -11.74 16.56
N TRP A 25 9.26 -11.61 15.96
CA TRP A 25 7.96 -11.85 16.60
C TRP A 25 7.18 -13.01 15.96
N LYS A 26 7.89 -14.09 15.61
CA LYS A 26 7.31 -15.26 14.91
C LYS A 26 6.10 -15.92 15.58
N GLU A 27 5.93 -15.74 16.88
CA GLU A 27 4.79 -16.26 17.64
C GLU A 27 3.50 -15.43 17.44
N LYS A 28 3.62 -14.21 16.90
CA LYS A 28 2.52 -13.24 16.70
C LYS A 28 2.56 -12.63 15.29
N ILE A 29 2.73 -13.48 14.29
CA ILE A 29 2.86 -13.04 12.88
C ILE A 29 1.63 -12.27 12.42
N ASP A 30 0.44 -12.67 12.82
CA ASP A 30 -0.83 -11.98 12.54
C ASP A 30 -0.80 -10.52 13.02
N THR A 31 -0.35 -10.30 14.25
CA THR A 31 -0.21 -8.97 14.85
C THR A 31 0.84 -8.13 14.11
N VAL A 32 1.98 -8.75 13.75
CA VAL A 32 3.03 -8.07 12.95
C VAL A 32 2.49 -7.65 11.58
N LEU A 33 1.78 -8.54 10.89
CA LEU A 33 1.18 -8.23 9.58
C LEU A 33 0.17 -7.08 9.68
N VAL A 34 -0.67 -7.05 10.72
CA VAL A 34 -1.61 -5.94 10.97
C VAL A 34 -0.87 -4.63 11.20
N GLY A 35 0.20 -4.64 12.01
CA GLY A 35 1.04 -3.45 12.25
C GLY A 35 1.72 -2.96 10.98
N LEU A 36 2.30 -3.85 10.18
CA LEU A 36 2.90 -3.53 8.88
C LEU A 36 1.85 -2.97 7.93
N PHE A 37 0.65 -3.56 7.87
CA PHE A 37 -0.43 -3.10 7.00
C PHE A 37 -0.81 -1.65 7.29
N PHE A 38 -1.11 -1.30 8.54
CA PHE A 38 -1.49 0.09 8.88
C PHE A 38 -0.32 1.06 8.77
N GLY A 39 0.88 0.66 9.18
CA GLY A 39 2.08 1.49 9.08
C GLY A 39 2.44 1.85 7.63
N THR A 40 2.45 0.86 6.74
CA THR A 40 2.78 1.07 5.32
C THR A 40 1.68 1.83 4.58
N LEU A 41 0.40 1.59 4.90
CA LEU A 41 -0.72 2.31 4.33
C LEU A 41 -0.63 3.82 4.68
N THR A 42 -0.34 4.14 5.94
CA THR A 42 -0.17 5.52 6.39
C THR A 42 1.06 6.19 5.79
N ALA A 43 2.20 5.50 5.79
CA ALA A 43 3.44 6.03 5.21
C ALA A 43 3.28 6.32 3.71
N ALA A 44 2.64 5.42 2.96
CA ALA A 44 2.38 5.60 1.54
C ALA A 44 1.58 6.88 1.26
N GLN A 45 0.59 7.20 2.09
CA GLN A 45 -0.26 8.38 1.94
C GLN A 45 0.53 9.69 2.08
N PHE A 46 1.38 9.81 3.10
CA PHE A 46 2.19 11.02 3.30
C PHE A 46 3.24 11.22 2.20
N ILE A 47 3.83 10.13 1.70
CA ILE A 47 4.88 10.17 0.66
C ILE A 47 4.26 10.33 -0.75
N ALA A 48 2.97 10.06 -0.93
CA ALA A 48 2.29 10.15 -2.22
C ALA A 48 2.27 11.57 -2.83
N ASN A 49 2.47 12.62 -2.02
CA ASN A 49 2.49 14.00 -2.50
C ASN A 49 3.69 14.33 -3.42
N LYS A 50 4.72 13.48 -3.45
CA LYS A 50 5.86 13.62 -4.37
C LYS A 50 5.64 12.76 -5.60
N LEU A 51 5.63 13.36 -6.80
CA LEU A 51 5.69 12.64 -8.07
C LEU A 51 7.13 12.28 -8.42
N VAL A 52 7.33 11.11 -8.98
CA VAL A 52 8.62 10.57 -9.42
C VAL A 52 8.49 10.06 -10.84
N ASP A 53 9.44 10.43 -11.70
CA ASP A 53 9.61 9.80 -13.01
C ASP A 53 10.47 8.54 -12.85
N TYR A 54 9.84 7.38 -13.02
CA TYR A 54 10.51 6.08 -12.91
C TYR A 54 11.17 5.63 -14.22
N GLY A 55 11.06 6.44 -15.30
CA GLY A 55 11.57 6.09 -16.63
C GLY A 55 10.70 5.13 -17.44
N ILE A 56 9.72 4.49 -16.79
CA ILE A 56 8.66 3.67 -17.40
C ILE A 56 7.27 4.29 -17.22
N GLY A 57 7.20 5.37 -16.45
CA GLY A 57 5.99 6.12 -16.16
C GLY A 57 6.17 7.03 -14.95
N VAL A 58 5.29 8.00 -14.82
CA VAL A 58 5.22 8.90 -13.66
C VAL A 58 4.24 8.34 -12.65
N ALA A 59 4.67 8.25 -11.39
CA ALA A 59 3.81 7.81 -10.29
C ALA A 59 4.20 8.50 -8.97
N PRO A 60 3.29 8.54 -7.97
CA PRO A 60 3.63 9.00 -6.63
C PRO A 60 4.77 8.19 -5.99
N ALA A 61 5.65 8.85 -5.23
CA ALA A 61 6.74 8.18 -4.52
C ALA A 61 6.23 7.12 -3.52
N GLY A 62 5.03 7.32 -2.97
CA GLY A 62 4.34 6.36 -2.10
C GLY A 62 3.98 5.03 -2.78
N THR A 63 4.03 4.94 -4.12
CA THR A 63 3.65 3.74 -4.87
C THR A 63 4.46 2.51 -4.45
N VAL A 64 5.77 2.64 -4.21
CA VAL A 64 6.62 1.51 -3.78
C VAL A 64 6.18 0.96 -2.42
N ILE A 65 5.94 1.84 -1.44
CA ILE A 65 5.46 1.45 -0.11
C ILE A 65 4.05 0.88 -0.19
N PHE A 66 3.18 1.45 -1.01
CA PHE A 66 1.83 0.94 -1.24
C PHE A 66 1.85 -0.49 -1.80
N MET A 67 2.75 -0.81 -2.74
CA MET A 67 2.89 -2.18 -3.23
C MET A 67 3.35 -3.15 -2.14
N THR A 68 4.19 -2.73 -1.20
CA THR A 68 4.50 -3.58 -0.04
C THR A 68 3.31 -3.78 0.89
N ASN A 69 2.40 -2.80 0.98
CA ASN A 69 1.14 -2.93 1.71
C ASN A 69 0.23 -3.99 1.07
N VAL A 70 0.12 -4.01 -0.27
CA VAL A 70 -0.63 -5.02 -1.01
C VAL A 70 -0.11 -6.43 -0.72
N ALA A 71 1.21 -6.63 -0.76
CA ALA A 71 1.82 -7.91 -0.43
C ALA A 71 1.53 -8.37 1.02
N VAL A 72 1.48 -7.43 1.98
CA VAL A 72 1.08 -7.73 3.37
C VAL A 72 -0.39 -8.15 3.43
N LEU A 73 -1.28 -7.49 2.68
CA LEU A 73 -2.70 -7.86 2.60
C LEU A 73 -2.89 -9.25 1.98
N ASP A 74 -2.16 -9.55 0.91
CA ASP A 74 -2.13 -10.88 0.29
C ASP A 74 -1.65 -11.96 1.28
N ALA A 75 -0.59 -11.68 2.05
CA ALA A 75 -0.13 -12.59 3.09
C ALA A 75 -1.22 -12.84 4.14
N MET A 76 -1.93 -11.80 4.59
CA MET A 76 -3.07 -11.96 5.50
C MET A 76 -4.18 -12.83 4.87
N ALA A 77 -4.54 -12.57 3.62
CA ALA A 77 -5.61 -13.29 2.93
C ALA A 77 -5.28 -14.78 2.69
N ILE A 78 -4.02 -15.06 2.35
CA ILE A 78 -3.55 -16.42 2.03
C ILE A 78 -3.37 -17.27 3.29
N PHE A 79 -2.75 -16.72 4.34
CA PHE A 79 -2.35 -17.48 5.52
C PHE A 79 -3.38 -17.46 6.66
N TYR A 80 -4.15 -16.37 6.77
CA TYR A 80 -5.16 -16.19 7.84
C TYR A 80 -6.60 -16.14 7.30
N GLY A 81 -6.76 -16.11 5.98
CA GLY A 81 -8.04 -16.23 5.30
C GLY A 81 -8.74 -14.90 5.03
N ARG A 82 -9.74 -14.99 4.14
CA ARG A 82 -10.49 -13.84 3.61
C ARG A 82 -11.11 -12.97 4.69
N GLN A 83 -11.70 -13.57 5.73
CA GLN A 83 -12.39 -12.80 6.78
C GLN A 83 -11.42 -11.92 7.57
N PHE A 84 -10.21 -12.44 7.86
CA PHE A 84 -9.15 -11.70 8.54
C PHE A 84 -8.68 -10.51 7.69
N ALA A 85 -8.34 -10.75 6.42
CA ALA A 85 -7.93 -9.68 5.50
C ALA A 85 -9.01 -8.61 5.31
N MET A 86 -10.29 -9.01 5.14
CA MET A 86 -11.39 -8.06 5.00
C MET A 86 -11.68 -7.24 6.26
N ARG A 87 -11.40 -7.78 7.45
CA ARG A 87 -11.44 -6.98 8.69
C ARG A 87 -10.33 -5.93 8.69
N ALA A 88 -9.11 -6.31 8.30
CA ALA A 88 -7.99 -5.37 8.18
C ALA A 88 -8.30 -4.26 7.14
N VAL A 89 -8.87 -4.59 5.98
CA VAL A 89 -9.30 -3.59 4.97
C VAL A 89 -10.30 -2.60 5.54
N ARG A 90 -11.35 -3.08 6.22
CA ARG A 90 -12.35 -2.19 6.81
C ARG A 90 -11.79 -1.31 7.92
N LEU A 91 -10.99 -1.88 8.81
CA LEU A 91 -10.32 -1.12 9.87
C LEU A 91 -9.33 -0.12 9.28
N GLY A 92 -8.59 -0.50 8.23
CA GLY A 92 -7.68 0.37 7.49
C GLY A 92 -8.39 1.58 6.89
N PHE A 93 -9.58 1.40 6.33
CA PHE A 93 -10.40 2.50 5.82
C PHE A 93 -10.72 3.53 6.90
N PHE A 94 -11.25 3.10 8.05
CA PHE A 94 -11.56 4.00 9.16
C PHE A 94 -10.31 4.63 9.77
N PHE A 95 -9.23 3.85 9.89
CA PHE A 95 -7.96 4.34 10.39
C PHE A 95 -7.37 5.43 9.47
N GLN A 96 -7.38 5.21 8.15
CA GLN A 96 -6.91 6.22 7.20
C GLN A 96 -7.81 7.46 7.17
N ALA A 97 -9.12 7.31 7.31
CA ALA A 97 -10.04 8.43 7.44
C ALA A 97 -9.71 9.28 8.69
N ALA A 98 -9.43 8.62 9.82
CA ALA A 98 -9.02 9.31 11.05
C ALA A 98 -7.66 10.01 10.89
N VAL A 99 -6.67 9.37 10.24
CA VAL A 99 -5.36 9.98 9.94
C VAL A 99 -5.52 11.19 9.01
N ALA A 100 -6.34 11.08 7.95
CA ALA A 100 -6.61 12.19 7.03
C ALA A 100 -7.30 13.36 7.74
N PHE A 101 -8.27 13.07 8.62
CA PHE A 101 -8.91 14.09 9.44
C PHE A 101 -7.93 14.76 10.41
N ALA A 102 -7.08 13.98 11.10
CA ALA A 102 -6.09 14.53 12.02
C ALA A 102 -5.07 15.43 11.29
N ALA A 103 -4.62 15.02 10.11
CA ALA A 103 -3.73 15.81 9.26
C ALA A 103 -4.40 17.12 8.81
N TRP A 104 -5.66 17.03 8.34
CA TRP A 104 -6.44 18.21 7.98
C TRP A 104 -6.64 19.15 9.17
N ALA A 105 -7.03 18.63 10.32
CA ALA A 105 -7.24 19.41 11.55
C ALA A 105 -5.94 20.12 12.01
N ALA A 106 -4.79 19.42 11.93
CA ALA A 106 -3.50 20.01 12.26
C ALA A 106 -3.16 21.20 11.36
N ALA A 107 -3.45 21.10 10.05
CA ALA A 107 -3.22 22.18 9.10
C ALA A 107 -4.15 23.39 9.29
N GLN A 108 -5.25 23.27 10.08
CA GLN A 108 -6.11 24.41 10.44
C GLN A 108 -5.59 25.19 11.65
N LEU A 109 -4.61 24.67 12.38
CA LEU A 109 -4.07 25.34 13.57
C LEU A 109 -3.11 26.47 13.15
N PRO A 110 -3.26 27.69 13.74
CA PRO A 110 -2.45 28.83 13.36
C PRO A 110 -1.00 28.63 13.82
N PRO A 111 -0.01 28.74 12.92
CA PRO A 111 1.40 28.67 13.29
C PRO A 111 1.85 29.97 13.98
N PRO A 112 2.89 29.94 14.82
CA PRO A 112 3.52 31.16 15.30
C PRO A 112 4.13 31.96 14.14
N ALA A 113 4.18 33.29 14.24
CA ALA A 113 4.60 34.16 13.14
C ALA A 113 5.98 33.80 12.55
N TRP A 114 6.93 33.38 13.39
CA TRP A 114 8.28 32.99 12.97
C TRP A 114 8.33 31.64 12.21
N PHE A 115 7.27 30.86 12.20
CA PHE A 115 7.19 29.56 11.55
C PHE A 115 6.22 29.52 10.36
N ALA A 116 5.53 30.63 10.05
CA ALA A 116 4.44 30.66 9.07
C ALA A 116 4.83 30.14 7.68
N GLU A 117 5.98 30.53 7.12
CA GLU A 117 6.44 30.05 5.81
C GLU A 117 6.71 28.56 5.81
N ARG A 118 7.31 28.01 6.88
CA ARG A 118 7.58 26.58 7.00
C ARG A 118 6.30 25.80 7.22
N ALA A 119 5.35 26.33 7.98
CA ALA A 119 4.05 25.72 8.19
C ALA A 119 3.31 25.51 6.88
N ALA A 120 3.27 26.50 5.99
CA ALA A 120 2.63 26.37 4.68
C ALA A 120 3.19 25.20 3.84
N VAL A 121 4.51 24.96 3.90
CA VAL A 121 5.16 23.82 3.22
C VAL A 121 4.76 22.51 3.89
N VAL A 122 4.80 22.45 5.22
CA VAL A 122 4.41 21.25 5.99
C VAL A 122 2.94 20.91 5.73
N ASP A 123 2.05 21.88 5.78
CA ASP A 123 0.61 21.71 5.57
C ASP A 123 0.30 21.20 4.16
N SER A 124 1.05 21.65 3.16
CA SER A 124 0.91 21.14 1.78
C SER A 124 1.23 19.64 1.64
N VAL A 125 2.02 19.09 2.54
CA VAL A 125 2.39 17.66 2.56
C VAL A 125 1.41 16.85 3.42
N ILE A 126 1.02 17.36 4.60
CA ILE A 126 0.23 16.59 5.56
C ILE A 126 -1.28 16.67 5.33
N ALA A 127 -1.77 17.73 4.68
CA ALA A 127 -3.19 17.95 4.43
C ALA A 127 -3.50 18.02 2.93
N PRO A 128 -3.46 16.91 2.20
CA PRO A 128 -3.89 16.88 0.80
C PRO A 128 -5.34 17.35 0.69
N SER A 129 -5.69 17.89 -0.49
CA SER A 129 -7.07 18.36 -0.70
C SER A 129 -8.09 17.27 -0.34
N ALA A 130 -9.24 17.68 0.19
CA ALA A 130 -10.31 16.75 0.58
C ALA A 130 -10.71 15.81 -0.57
N ARG A 131 -10.68 16.31 -1.82
CA ARG A 131 -10.95 15.49 -3.02
C ARG A 131 -9.94 14.37 -3.19
N ILE A 132 -8.63 14.64 -3.03
CA ILE A 132 -7.57 13.64 -3.14
C ILE A 132 -7.69 12.61 -2.02
N ALA A 133 -7.97 13.05 -0.78
CA ALA A 133 -8.14 12.15 0.35
C ALA A 133 -9.34 11.21 0.14
N LEU A 134 -10.49 11.72 -0.29
CA LEU A 134 -11.68 10.91 -0.58
C LEU A 134 -11.45 9.95 -1.76
N ALA A 135 -10.78 10.42 -2.82
CA ALA A 135 -10.42 9.57 -3.95
C ALA A 135 -9.51 8.41 -3.52
N SER A 136 -8.51 8.70 -2.68
CA SER A 136 -7.60 7.70 -2.14
C SER A 136 -8.33 6.66 -1.27
N LEU A 137 -9.23 7.09 -0.39
CA LEU A 137 -10.02 6.19 0.45
C LEU A 137 -10.96 5.30 -0.37
N ALA A 138 -11.62 5.86 -1.40
CA ALA A 138 -12.50 5.11 -2.29
C ALA A 138 -11.70 4.08 -3.10
N ALA A 139 -10.59 4.48 -3.71
CA ALA A 139 -9.71 3.60 -4.47
C ALA A 139 -9.19 2.45 -3.60
N TYR A 140 -8.68 2.77 -2.42
CA TYR A 140 -8.20 1.78 -1.45
C TYR A 140 -9.27 0.75 -1.08
N LEU A 141 -10.47 1.19 -0.71
CA LEU A 141 -11.54 0.27 -0.28
C LEU A 141 -11.96 -0.66 -1.41
N ILE A 142 -12.13 -0.12 -2.62
CA ILE A 142 -12.54 -0.90 -3.79
C ILE A 142 -11.44 -1.87 -4.21
N SER A 143 -10.22 -1.38 -4.42
CA SER A 143 -9.10 -2.19 -4.91
C SER A 143 -8.71 -3.29 -3.93
N SER A 144 -8.60 -2.98 -2.64
CA SER A 144 -8.27 -3.97 -1.61
C SER A 144 -9.36 -5.04 -1.46
N THR A 145 -10.63 -4.68 -1.66
CA THR A 145 -11.73 -5.65 -1.65
C THR A 145 -11.64 -6.59 -2.85
N VAL A 146 -11.36 -6.06 -4.05
CA VAL A 146 -11.13 -6.83 -5.28
C VAL A 146 -9.93 -7.76 -5.10
N ASP A 147 -8.84 -7.24 -4.56
CA ASP A 147 -7.61 -7.99 -4.31
C ASP A 147 -7.84 -9.21 -3.41
N VAL A 148 -8.39 -8.99 -2.22
CA VAL A 148 -8.72 -10.06 -1.27
C VAL A 148 -9.70 -11.07 -1.87
N TYR A 149 -10.66 -10.61 -2.67
CA TYR A 149 -11.60 -11.50 -3.35
C TYR A 149 -10.88 -12.42 -4.33
N ILE A 150 -10.02 -11.87 -5.20
CA ILE A 150 -9.32 -12.65 -6.24
C ILE A 150 -8.31 -13.60 -5.63
N VAL A 151 -7.45 -13.12 -4.72
CA VAL A 151 -6.39 -13.93 -4.11
C VAL A 151 -6.94 -15.10 -3.29
N THR A 152 -8.17 -14.99 -2.80
CA THR A 152 -8.82 -16.07 -2.01
C THR A 152 -9.76 -16.96 -2.83
N LYS A 153 -10.13 -16.57 -4.06
CA LYS A 153 -11.16 -17.26 -4.86
C LYS A 153 -10.77 -18.69 -5.26
N TRP A 154 -9.51 -18.92 -5.59
CA TRP A 154 -9.02 -20.23 -6.05
C TRP A 154 -7.90 -20.77 -5.17
N PRO A 155 -8.19 -21.32 -3.98
CA PRO A 155 -7.16 -21.76 -3.03
C PRO A 155 -6.30 -22.92 -3.53
N ARG A 156 -6.76 -23.66 -4.55
CA ARG A 156 -6.03 -24.78 -5.17
C ARG A 156 -4.97 -24.33 -6.18
N LEU A 157 -5.05 -23.10 -6.70
CA LEU A 157 -4.03 -22.57 -7.59
C LEU A 157 -2.71 -22.33 -6.86
N HIS A 158 -1.62 -22.38 -7.63
CA HIS A 158 -0.30 -22.02 -7.11
C HIS A 158 -0.31 -20.62 -6.49
N ILE A 159 0.36 -20.47 -5.34
CA ILE A 159 0.33 -19.26 -4.55
C ILE A 159 0.70 -18.01 -5.34
N LEU A 160 1.74 -18.09 -6.20
CA LEU A 160 2.13 -16.96 -7.04
C LEU A 160 1.07 -16.62 -8.09
N ALA A 161 0.40 -17.61 -8.69
CA ALA A 161 -0.66 -17.33 -9.66
C ALA A 161 -1.81 -16.56 -9.03
N ARG A 162 -2.11 -16.84 -7.75
CA ARG A 162 -3.12 -16.11 -6.98
C ARG A 162 -2.70 -14.67 -6.71
N VAL A 163 -1.46 -14.48 -6.23
CA VAL A 163 -0.89 -13.15 -5.94
C VAL A 163 -0.79 -12.32 -7.21
N TYR A 164 -0.18 -12.86 -8.28
CA TYR A 164 -0.05 -12.10 -9.54
C TYR A 164 -1.40 -11.72 -10.14
N SER A 165 -2.38 -12.63 -10.15
CA SER A 165 -3.70 -12.32 -10.71
C SER A 165 -4.46 -11.29 -9.87
N SER A 166 -4.38 -11.34 -8.54
CA SER A 166 -5.01 -10.36 -7.67
C SER A 166 -4.37 -8.99 -7.85
N SER A 167 -3.05 -8.90 -7.73
CA SER A 167 -2.32 -7.63 -7.83
C SER A 167 -2.43 -6.98 -9.21
N LEU A 168 -2.32 -7.75 -10.31
CA LEU A 168 -2.48 -7.19 -11.67
C LEU A 168 -3.84 -6.50 -11.85
N ILE A 169 -4.91 -7.10 -11.36
CA ILE A 169 -6.27 -6.57 -11.52
C ILE A 169 -6.55 -5.46 -10.50
N SER A 170 -6.24 -5.69 -9.23
CA SER A 170 -6.53 -4.73 -8.17
C SER A 170 -5.78 -3.41 -8.35
N GLN A 171 -4.54 -3.44 -8.90
CA GLN A 171 -3.77 -2.23 -9.15
C GLN A 171 -4.30 -1.41 -10.34
N VAL A 172 -4.90 -2.05 -11.34
CA VAL A 172 -5.62 -1.33 -12.41
C VAL A 172 -6.85 -0.64 -11.84
N VAL A 173 -7.63 -1.36 -11.02
CA VAL A 173 -8.83 -0.80 -10.36
C VAL A 173 -8.46 0.36 -9.46
N ASP A 174 -7.45 0.20 -8.61
CA ASP A 174 -6.96 1.25 -7.71
C ASP A 174 -6.58 2.52 -8.47
N THR A 175 -5.73 2.36 -9.49
CA THR A 175 -5.22 3.50 -10.25
C THR A 175 -6.32 4.19 -11.05
N ALA A 176 -7.21 3.42 -11.70
CA ALA A 176 -8.31 3.97 -12.46
C ALA A 176 -9.27 4.78 -11.56
N VAL A 177 -9.64 4.22 -10.41
CA VAL A 177 -10.53 4.92 -9.46
C VAL A 177 -9.84 6.16 -8.87
N PHE A 178 -8.60 6.00 -8.38
CA PHE A 178 -7.87 7.10 -7.75
C PHE A 178 -7.66 8.28 -8.69
N ILE A 179 -7.05 8.04 -9.86
CA ILE A 179 -6.72 9.12 -10.79
C ILE A 179 -7.98 9.78 -11.31
N SER A 180 -9.00 9.01 -11.69
CA SER A 180 -10.25 9.57 -12.22
C SER A 180 -10.97 10.45 -11.20
N LEU A 181 -10.99 10.08 -9.93
CA LEU A 181 -11.63 10.86 -8.87
C LEU A 181 -10.78 12.05 -8.42
N ALA A 182 -9.45 11.90 -8.32
CA ALA A 182 -8.55 12.93 -7.82
C ALA A 182 -8.25 14.02 -8.87
N PHE A 183 -7.93 13.62 -10.09
CA PHE A 183 -7.38 14.50 -11.12
C PHE A 183 -8.22 14.58 -12.40
N GLY A 184 -9.13 13.62 -12.61
CA GLY A 184 -9.82 13.40 -13.88
C GLY A 184 -9.24 12.22 -14.65
N PRO A 185 -9.88 11.75 -15.74
CA PRO A 185 -9.49 10.54 -16.47
C PRO A 185 -8.25 10.77 -17.38
N GLU A 186 -7.11 11.07 -16.79
CA GLU A 186 -5.83 11.31 -17.47
C GLU A 186 -5.15 9.98 -17.83
N ALA A 187 -5.40 9.48 -19.05
CA ALA A 187 -4.93 8.16 -19.50
C ALA A 187 -3.41 7.97 -19.38
N GLN A 188 -2.63 9.00 -19.64
CA GLN A 188 -1.16 8.92 -19.56
C GLN A 188 -0.67 8.69 -18.14
N ILE A 189 -1.27 9.35 -17.15
CA ILE A 189 -0.93 9.17 -15.72
C ILE A 189 -1.41 7.81 -15.27
N ILE A 190 -2.62 7.39 -15.67
CA ILE A 190 -3.17 6.07 -15.35
C ILE A 190 -2.23 4.96 -15.84
N LEU A 191 -1.84 4.98 -17.11
CA LEU A 191 -0.96 3.98 -17.69
C LEU A 191 0.42 3.97 -17.03
N GLY A 192 1.01 5.15 -16.81
CA GLY A 192 2.30 5.29 -16.14
C GLY A 192 2.30 4.68 -14.75
N GLN A 193 1.30 5.00 -13.94
CA GLN A 193 1.18 4.46 -12.58
C GLN A 193 0.91 2.94 -12.58
N ILE A 194 0.11 2.42 -13.50
CA ILE A 194 -0.11 0.97 -13.63
C ILE A 194 1.21 0.26 -13.95
N LEU A 195 1.99 0.75 -14.90
CA LEU A 195 3.27 0.15 -15.27
C LEU A 195 4.25 0.13 -14.09
N VAL A 196 4.36 1.24 -13.35
CA VAL A 196 5.21 1.31 -12.15
C VAL A 196 4.78 0.30 -11.09
N LYS A 197 3.48 0.18 -10.82
CA LYS A 197 2.93 -0.80 -9.87
C LYS A 197 3.19 -2.24 -10.33
N TRP A 198 2.90 -2.55 -11.59
CA TRP A 198 3.12 -3.89 -12.13
C TRP A 198 4.60 -4.31 -12.09
N ALA A 199 5.53 -3.38 -12.29
CA ALA A 199 6.95 -3.64 -12.13
C ALA A 199 7.34 -4.06 -10.70
N GLN A 200 6.54 -3.74 -9.67
CA GLN A 200 6.80 -4.12 -8.27
C GLN A 200 6.22 -5.50 -7.91
N ILE A 201 5.22 -6.01 -8.63
CA ILE A 201 4.53 -7.28 -8.31
C ILE A 201 5.50 -8.46 -8.10
N PRO A 202 6.56 -8.66 -8.92
CA PRO A 202 7.48 -9.78 -8.70
C PRO A 202 8.15 -9.79 -7.33
N LEU A 203 8.29 -8.63 -6.68
CA LEU A 203 8.89 -8.51 -5.34
C LEU A 203 7.95 -9.01 -4.23
N GLU A 204 6.64 -9.05 -4.46
CA GLU A 204 5.66 -9.56 -3.48
C GLU A 204 5.94 -11.02 -3.11
N ALA A 205 6.47 -11.79 -4.04
CA ALA A 205 6.87 -13.17 -3.81
C ALA A 205 7.87 -13.32 -2.65
N LEU A 206 8.76 -12.34 -2.43
CA LEU A 206 9.74 -12.36 -1.34
C LEU A 206 9.04 -12.44 0.02
N LEU A 207 8.03 -11.57 0.24
CA LEU A 207 7.26 -11.56 1.49
C LEU A 207 6.43 -12.84 1.62
N ILE A 208 5.71 -13.22 0.57
CA ILE A 208 4.81 -14.38 0.60
C ILE A 208 5.56 -15.67 0.95
N TYR A 209 6.69 -15.94 0.30
CA TYR A 209 7.49 -17.12 0.62
C TYR A 209 8.16 -17.04 1.98
N GLY A 210 8.60 -15.84 2.40
CA GLY A 210 9.14 -15.62 3.73
C GLY A 210 8.11 -15.91 4.82
N VAL A 211 6.91 -15.34 4.72
CA VAL A 211 5.81 -15.61 5.67
C VAL A 211 5.42 -17.09 5.67
N ARG A 212 5.32 -17.72 4.49
CA ARG A 212 5.01 -19.15 4.36
C ARG A 212 5.98 -20.01 5.17
N ARG A 213 7.27 -19.71 5.10
CA ARG A 213 8.31 -20.45 5.85
C ARG A 213 8.05 -20.40 7.36
N TYR A 214 7.69 -19.24 7.89
CA TYR A 214 7.46 -19.08 9.33
C TYR A 214 6.11 -19.65 9.78
N VAL A 215 5.04 -19.44 9.01
CA VAL A 215 3.71 -19.98 9.33
C VAL A 215 3.71 -21.51 9.28
N SER A 216 4.43 -22.14 8.36
CA SER A 216 4.54 -23.61 8.30
C SER A 216 5.22 -24.19 9.54
N THR A 217 6.23 -23.52 10.09
CA THR A 217 6.94 -23.98 11.30
C THR A 217 6.07 -23.91 12.57
N LEU A 218 5.06 -23.03 12.61
CA LEU A 218 4.14 -22.93 13.74
C LEU A 218 3.02 -23.99 13.72
N ARG A 219 2.63 -24.48 12.53
CA ARG A 219 1.60 -25.51 12.39
C ARG A 219 2.12 -26.94 12.65
N THR A 220 3.43 -27.12 12.72
CA THR A 220 4.09 -28.41 12.98
C THR A 220 4.48 -28.59 14.45
N LYS A 221 4.23 -27.62 15.30
CA LYS A 221 4.33 -27.68 16.77
C LYS A 221 2.93 -27.74 17.41
#